data_988a2be0778620e3ea6c35505466f1a2
#
_entry.id   988a2be0778620e3ea6c35505466f1a2
#
_cell.length_a   1.000
_cell.length_b   1.000
_cell.length_c   1.000
_cell.angle_alpha   90.00
_cell.angle_beta   90.00
_cell.angle_gamma   90.00
#
_symmetry.space_group_name_H-M   'P 1'
#
loop_
_entity.id
_entity.type
_entity.pdbx_description
1 polymer ?
#
loop_
_entity_poly.entity_id
_entity_poly.type
_entity_poly.pdbx_seq_one_letter_code
_entity_poly.pdbx_strand_id
1 'polypeptide(L)'
;MDKTHMQTHSRYRTARRILLFWTLFIGVGAVAGAAGMLLDPSGRALGMDAMLPYFQVLPFADVLFRDLTFSGWALLIVNGLTNLTAAGLLLAEKRAGVTLGGLFGVTLMLWICIQFYMFPQKIVCRKWILPAAAAAILI
;
A
#
# COMPACT_ATOMS: atom_id res chain seq x y z
N MET A 1 -42.88 4.29 -3.60
CA MET A 1 -41.78 3.70 -4.36
C MET A 1 -40.61 4.66 -4.40
N ASP A 2 -39.64 4.43 -3.97
CA ASP A 2 -39.07 4.13 -2.68
C ASP A 2 -37.71 4.86 -2.62
N LYS A 3 -37.69 5.96 -1.88
CA LYS A 3 -36.47 6.83 -1.71
C LYS A 3 -35.29 6.01 -1.17
N THR A 4 -35.56 4.87 -0.53
CA THR A 4 -34.54 3.95 0.00
C THR A 4 -33.75 3.23 -1.09
N HIS A 5 -34.39 2.80 -2.18
CA HIS A 5 -33.73 2.14 -3.29
C HIS A 5 -32.79 3.09 -4.07
N MET A 6 -33.20 4.34 -4.21
CA MET A 6 -32.42 5.35 -4.94
C MET A 6 -31.19 5.80 -4.13
N GLN A 7 -31.30 5.86 -2.79
CA GLN A 7 -30.19 6.19 -1.92
C GLN A 7 -29.13 5.08 -1.84
N THR A 8 -29.52 3.82 -1.83
CA THR A 8 -28.58 2.70 -1.84
C THR A 8 -27.77 2.62 -3.13
N HIS A 9 -28.40 2.91 -4.27
CA HIS A 9 -27.72 2.93 -5.57
C HIS A 9 -26.70 4.06 -5.69
N SER A 10 -27.02 5.24 -5.15
CA SER A 10 -26.10 6.40 -5.14
C SER A 10 -24.90 6.15 -4.24
N ARG A 11 -25.10 5.62 -3.03
CA ARG A 11 -24.02 5.28 -2.09
C ARG A 11 -23.07 4.23 -2.65
N TYR A 12 -23.60 3.22 -3.33
CA TYR A 12 -22.79 2.18 -3.97
C TYR A 12 -21.88 2.74 -5.08
N ARG A 13 -22.40 3.64 -5.91
CA ARG A 13 -21.61 4.29 -6.98
C ARG A 13 -20.48 5.14 -6.40
N THR A 14 -20.75 5.88 -5.35
CA THR A 14 -19.74 6.73 -4.69
C THR A 14 -18.67 5.88 -4.02
N ALA A 15 -19.06 4.87 -3.25
CA ALA A 15 -18.12 3.96 -2.61
C ALA A 15 -17.23 3.24 -3.63
N ARG A 16 -17.80 2.79 -4.76
CA ARG A 16 -17.06 2.17 -5.85
C ARG A 16 -16.04 3.11 -6.48
N ARG A 17 -16.37 4.38 -6.70
CA ARG A 17 -15.44 5.38 -7.27
C ARG A 17 -14.29 5.66 -6.33
N ILE A 18 -14.58 5.81 -5.03
CA ILE A 18 -13.56 6.02 -4.00
C ILE A 18 -12.63 4.81 -3.93
N LEU A 19 -13.19 3.60 -3.88
CA LEU A 19 -12.41 2.36 -3.84
C LEU A 19 -11.55 2.20 -5.10
N LEU A 20 -12.09 2.49 -6.28
CA LEU A 20 -11.37 2.45 -7.55
C LEU A 20 -10.18 3.44 -7.55
N PHE A 21 -10.41 4.66 -7.08
CA PHE A 21 -9.34 5.66 -6.96
C PHE A 21 -8.20 5.14 -6.06
N TRP A 22 -8.54 4.64 -4.87
CA TRP A 22 -7.55 4.17 -3.92
C TRP A 22 -6.80 2.92 -4.41
N THR A 23 -7.49 1.94 -5.00
CA THR A 23 -6.85 0.73 -5.54
C THR A 23 -5.92 1.05 -6.71
N LEU A 24 -6.30 1.98 -7.59
CA LEU A 24 -5.42 2.46 -8.66
C LEU A 24 -4.22 3.22 -8.09
N PHE A 25 -4.45 4.15 -7.17
CA PHE A 25 -3.39 4.94 -6.57
C PHE A 25 -2.34 4.07 -5.86
N ILE A 26 -2.82 3.12 -5.03
CA ILE A 26 -1.95 2.19 -4.31
C ILE A 26 -1.26 1.24 -5.30
N GLY A 27 -1.99 0.68 -6.26
CA GLY A 27 -1.44 -0.26 -7.24
C GLY A 27 -0.33 0.36 -8.09
N VAL A 28 -0.57 1.54 -8.65
CA VAL A 28 0.43 2.27 -9.46
C VAL A 28 1.62 2.70 -8.59
N GLY A 29 1.36 3.23 -7.38
CA GLY A 29 2.41 3.61 -6.44
C GLY A 29 3.28 2.43 -6.01
N ALA A 30 2.67 1.27 -5.77
CA ALA A 30 3.38 0.04 -5.44
C ALA A 30 4.25 -0.47 -6.60
N VAL A 31 3.75 -0.41 -7.83
CA VAL A 31 4.53 -0.78 -9.02
C VAL A 31 5.72 0.17 -9.20
N ALA A 32 5.52 1.47 -9.07
CA ALA A 32 6.58 2.46 -9.17
C ALA A 32 7.64 2.29 -8.07
N GLY A 33 7.20 2.10 -6.82
CA GLY A 33 8.09 1.84 -5.70
C GLY A 33 8.88 0.53 -5.84
N ALA A 34 8.22 -0.54 -6.27
CA ALA A 34 8.85 -1.82 -6.55
C ALA A 34 9.88 -1.72 -7.68
N ALA A 35 9.54 -1.01 -8.77
CA ALA A 35 10.48 -0.77 -9.86
C ALA A 35 11.73 -0.03 -9.36
N GLY A 36 11.56 1.00 -8.53
CA GLY A 36 12.69 1.70 -7.92
C GLY A 36 13.59 0.79 -7.09
N MET A 37 12.99 -0.08 -6.26
CA MET A 37 13.73 -1.05 -5.43
C MET A 37 14.43 -2.13 -6.25
N LEU A 38 13.84 -2.57 -7.36
CA LEU A 38 14.42 -3.60 -8.22
C LEU A 38 15.51 -3.05 -9.15
N LEU A 39 15.40 -1.78 -9.58
CA LEU A 39 16.40 -1.11 -10.39
C LEU A 39 17.64 -0.71 -9.58
N ASP A 40 17.44 -0.33 -8.33
CA ASP A 40 18.51 -0.05 -7.38
C ASP A 40 18.28 -0.79 -6.05
N PRO A 41 18.70 -2.06 -5.95
CA PRO A 41 18.53 -2.85 -4.72
C PRO A 41 19.27 -2.27 -3.51
N SER A 42 20.27 -1.42 -3.72
CA SER A 42 20.94 -0.72 -2.61
C SER A 42 20.08 0.38 -1.99
N GLY A 43 19.07 0.86 -2.70
CA GLY A 43 18.15 1.90 -2.28
C GLY A 43 18.76 3.32 -2.23
N ARG A 44 20.00 3.50 -2.64
CA ARG A 44 20.70 4.79 -2.53
C ARG A 44 20.10 5.86 -3.43
N ALA A 45 19.71 5.50 -4.65
CA ALA A 45 19.13 6.45 -5.60
C ALA A 45 17.82 7.08 -5.09
N LEU A 46 17.04 6.33 -4.29
CA LEU A 46 15.78 6.78 -3.72
C LEU A 46 15.88 7.14 -2.23
N GLY A 47 17.09 7.09 -1.63
CA GLY A 47 17.30 7.33 -0.21
C GLY A 47 16.63 6.27 0.70
N MET A 48 16.38 5.07 0.18
CA MET A 48 15.77 3.96 0.89
C MET A 48 16.80 3.10 1.66
N ASP A 49 18.08 3.31 1.43
CA ASP A 49 19.17 2.64 2.16
C ASP A 49 19.05 2.81 3.68
N ALA A 50 18.55 3.95 4.13
CA ALA A 50 18.26 4.22 5.54
C ALA A 50 17.18 3.29 6.15
N MET A 51 16.39 2.59 5.32
CA MET A 51 15.35 1.65 5.78
C MET A 51 15.91 0.24 6.04
N LEU A 52 17.01 -0.15 5.40
CA LEU A 52 17.59 -1.49 5.53
C LEU A 52 17.89 -1.92 6.97
N PRO A 53 18.44 -1.08 7.87
CA PRO A 53 18.66 -1.46 9.26
C PRO A 53 17.38 -1.81 10.02
N TYR A 54 16.24 -1.21 9.65
CA TYR A 54 14.96 -1.48 10.30
C TYR A 54 14.34 -2.82 9.88
N PHE A 55 14.66 -3.31 8.69
CA PHE A 55 14.24 -4.64 8.26
C PHE A 55 14.96 -5.76 9.01
N GLN A 56 16.14 -5.48 9.61
CA GLN A 56 16.92 -6.45 10.38
C GLN A 56 16.23 -6.92 11.67
N VAL A 57 15.13 -6.28 12.09
CA VAL A 57 14.30 -6.71 13.24
C VAL A 57 13.41 -7.91 12.87
N LEU A 58 13.22 -8.16 11.58
CA LEU A 58 12.36 -9.24 11.12
C LEU A 58 13.08 -10.61 11.15
N PRO A 59 12.33 -11.71 11.39
CA PRO A 59 12.90 -13.03 11.31
C PRO A 59 13.42 -13.31 9.89
N PHE A 60 14.56 -13.98 9.79
CA PHE A 60 15.26 -14.27 8.52
C PHE A 60 15.76 -13.03 7.76
N ALA A 61 15.94 -11.92 8.46
CA ALA A 61 16.38 -10.67 7.87
C ALA A 61 17.72 -10.80 7.12
N ASP A 62 18.67 -11.55 7.67
CA ASP A 62 19.99 -11.78 7.09
C ASP A 62 19.95 -12.41 5.70
N VAL A 63 18.88 -13.11 5.36
CA VAL A 63 18.71 -13.80 4.07
C VAL A 63 17.80 -13.01 3.15
N LEU A 64 16.65 -12.49 3.67
CA LEU A 64 15.59 -11.89 2.87
C LEU A 64 15.77 -10.39 2.67
N PHE A 65 16.40 -9.70 3.61
CA PHE A 65 16.54 -8.24 3.64
C PHE A 65 17.99 -7.77 3.58
N ARG A 66 18.85 -8.50 2.87
CA ARG A 66 20.22 -8.04 2.58
C ARG A 66 20.21 -6.82 1.67
N ASP A 67 19.22 -6.74 0.82
CA ASP A 67 18.94 -5.63 -0.09
C ASP A 67 17.41 -5.42 -0.22
N LEU A 68 17.02 -4.47 -1.02
CA LEU A 68 15.60 -4.16 -1.26
C LEU A 68 14.93 -5.06 -2.31
N THR A 69 15.61 -6.04 -2.87
CA THR A 69 15.08 -6.92 -3.92
C THR A 69 13.85 -7.68 -3.43
N PHE A 70 13.94 -8.33 -2.28
CA PHE A 70 12.81 -9.05 -1.70
C PHE A 70 11.64 -8.13 -1.38
N SER A 71 11.92 -6.96 -0.78
CA SER A 71 10.91 -5.94 -0.49
C SER A 71 10.23 -5.42 -1.76
N GLY A 72 11.01 -5.22 -2.84
CA GLY A 72 10.49 -4.81 -4.14
C GLY A 72 9.52 -5.85 -4.73
N TRP A 73 9.89 -7.13 -4.72
CA TRP A 73 9.01 -8.21 -5.18
C TRP A 73 7.77 -8.36 -4.30
N ALA A 74 7.92 -8.29 -2.98
CA ALA A 74 6.79 -8.36 -2.05
C ALA A 74 5.81 -7.19 -2.29
N LEU A 75 6.32 -5.97 -2.46
CA LEU A 75 5.52 -4.80 -2.75
C LEU A 75 4.79 -4.92 -4.09
N LEU A 76 5.48 -5.41 -5.13
CA LEU A 76 4.90 -5.61 -6.46
C LEU A 76 3.75 -6.61 -6.44
N ILE A 77 3.96 -7.77 -5.80
CA ILE A 77 2.98 -8.85 -5.79
C ILE A 77 1.83 -8.53 -4.86
N VAL A 78 2.14 -8.18 -3.59
CA VAL A 78 1.13 -8.02 -2.54
C VAL A 78 0.31 -6.74 -2.72
N ASN A 79 0.94 -5.64 -3.09
CA ASN A 79 0.25 -4.35 -3.23
C ASN A 79 0.04 -3.93 -4.69
N GLY A 80 1.00 -4.15 -5.58
CA GLY A 80 0.88 -3.76 -6.98
C GLY A 80 -0.15 -4.60 -7.72
N LEU A 81 0.12 -5.88 -7.86
CA LEU A 81 -0.70 -6.80 -8.66
C LEU A 81 -2.11 -6.97 -8.10
N THR A 82 -2.24 -7.11 -6.78
CA THR A 82 -3.54 -7.29 -6.13
C THR A 82 -4.45 -6.07 -6.28
N ASN A 83 -3.93 -4.87 -6.03
CA ASN A 83 -4.73 -3.65 -6.17
C ASN A 83 -5.07 -3.33 -7.62
N LEU A 84 -4.18 -3.58 -8.57
CA LEU A 84 -4.49 -3.43 -10.00
C LEU A 84 -5.55 -4.43 -10.47
N THR A 85 -5.49 -5.68 -9.97
CA THR A 85 -6.53 -6.68 -10.25
C THR A 85 -7.88 -6.25 -9.67
N ALA A 86 -7.92 -5.76 -8.44
CA ALA A 86 -9.13 -5.23 -7.83
C ALA A 86 -9.69 -4.03 -8.63
N ALA A 87 -8.83 -3.12 -9.07
CA ALA A 87 -9.22 -1.98 -9.90
C ALA A 87 -9.82 -2.45 -11.25
N GLY A 88 -9.20 -3.43 -11.91
CA GLY A 88 -9.72 -4.03 -13.15
C GLY A 88 -11.11 -4.66 -12.96
N LEU A 89 -11.32 -5.40 -11.86
CA LEU A 89 -12.62 -5.99 -11.54
C LEU A 89 -13.67 -4.93 -11.17
N LEU A 90 -13.27 -3.85 -10.51
CA LEU A 90 -14.15 -2.71 -10.24
C LEU A 90 -14.55 -1.98 -11.52
N LEU A 91 -13.65 -1.82 -12.47
CA LEU A 91 -13.93 -1.25 -13.79
C LEU A 91 -14.88 -2.15 -14.58
N ALA A 92 -14.69 -3.46 -14.51
CA ALA A 92 -15.57 -4.45 -15.15
C ALA A 92 -16.92 -4.64 -14.43
N GLU A 93 -17.23 -3.80 -13.43
CA GLU A 93 -18.49 -3.82 -12.66
C GLU A 93 -18.78 -5.15 -11.94
N LYS A 94 -17.79 -5.98 -11.72
CA LYS A 94 -17.94 -7.24 -11.02
C LYS A 94 -18.02 -7.04 -9.50
N ARG A 95 -18.97 -7.70 -8.85
CA ARG A 95 -19.12 -7.67 -7.37
C ARG A 95 -17.87 -8.17 -6.66
N ALA A 96 -17.14 -9.10 -7.27
CA ALA A 96 -15.85 -9.57 -6.78
C ALA A 96 -14.81 -8.45 -6.57
N GLY A 97 -14.86 -7.38 -7.38
CA GLY A 97 -13.95 -6.24 -7.24
C GLY A 97 -14.13 -5.50 -5.91
N VAL A 98 -15.36 -5.38 -5.42
CA VAL A 98 -15.64 -4.72 -4.13
C VAL A 98 -15.13 -5.58 -2.97
N THR A 99 -15.38 -6.89 -3.01
CA THR A 99 -14.94 -7.83 -1.98
C THR A 99 -13.40 -7.92 -1.93
N LEU A 100 -12.77 -8.07 -3.10
CA LEU A 100 -11.31 -8.13 -3.20
C LEU A 100 -10.66 -6.81 -2.81
N GLY A 101 -11.20 -5.67 -3.24
CA GLY A 101 -10.71 -4.36 -2.83
C GLY A 101 -10.77 -4.15 -1.32
N GLY A 102 -11.84 -4.61 -0.67
CA GLY A 102 -11.95 -4.61 0.79
C GLY A 102 -10.92 -5.51 1.46
N LEU A 103 -10.74 -6.73 0.97
CA LEU A 103 -9.74 -7.68 1.48
C LEU A 103 -8.32 -7.12 1.34
N PHE A 104 -7.99 -6.54 0.19
CA PHE A 104 -6.68 -5.92 -0.03
C PHE A 104 -6.46 -4.66 0.80
N GLY A 105 -7.53 -3.91 1.13
CA GLY A 105 -7.48 -2.83 2.10
C GLY A 105 -7.06 -3.32 3.49
N VAL A 106 -7.58 -4.47 3.94
CA VAL A 106 -7.16 -5.10 5.21
C VAL A 106 -5.70 -5.53 5.14
N THR A 107 -5.25 -6.12 4.02
CA THR A 107 -3.84 -6.50 3.82
C THR A 107 -2.92 -5.28 3.88
N LEU A 108 -3.33 -4.16 3.29
CA LEU A 108 -2.60 -2.90 3.37
C LEU A 108 -2.52 -2.37 4.80
N MET A 109 -3.62 -2.43 5.56
CA MET A 109 -3.60 -2.03 6.98
C MET A 109 -2.63 -2.88 7.80
N LEU A 110 -2.63 -4.21 7.58
CA LEU A 110 -1.66 -5.10 8.22
C LEU A 110 -0.22 -4.73 7.85
N TRP A 111 0.04 -4.43 6.58
CA TRP A 111 1.35 -3.97 6.11
C TRP A 111 1.79 -2.68 6.80
N ILE A 112 0.91 -1.70 6.92
CA ILE A 112 1.16 -0.45 7.63
C ILE A 112 1.44 -0.71 9.12
N CYS A 113 0.67 -1.58 9.77
CA CYS A 113 0.91 -1.96 11.17
C CYS A 113 2.29 -2.59 11.36
N ILE A 114 2.73 -3.47 10.45
CA ILE A 114 4.07 -4.06 10.46
C ILE A 114 5.13 -2.96 10.33
N GLN A 115 4.94 -2.01 9.42
CA GLN A 115 5.86 -0.88 9.27
C GLN A 115 5.95 -0.04 10.55
N PHE A 116 4.83 0.28 11.20
CA PHE A 116 4.83 0.98 12.48
C PHE A 116 5.55 0.21 13.59
N TYR A 117 5.42 -1.11 13.60
CA TYR A 117 6.16 -1.97 14.54
C TYR A 117 7.66 -1.95 14.29
N MET A 118 8.08 -1.93 13.03
CA MET A 118 9.49 -1.91 12.63
C MET A 118 10.17 -0.56 12.91
N PHE A 119 9.44 0.57 12.78
CA PHE A 119 9.97 1.89 13.05
C PHE A 119 9.81 2.23 14.54
N PRO A 120 10.88 2.22 15.35
CA PRO A 120 10.78 2.61 16.75
C PRO A 120 10.34 4.07 16.85
N GLN A 121 9.26 4.30 17.57
CA GLN A 121 8.57 5.60 17.69
C GLN A 121 9.48 6.77 18.13
N LYS A 122 10.62 6.48 18.75
CA LYS A 122 11.59 7.51 19.19
C LYS A 122 12.22 8.31 18.03
N ILE A 123 12.31 7.73 16.84
CA ILE A 123 12.83 8.41 15.65
C ILE A 123 11.71 9.18 14.93
N VAL A 124 10.50 8.65 14.94
CA VAL A 124 9.31 9.28 14.36
C VAL A 124 8.95 10.57 15.09
N CYS A 125 9.02 10.57 16.43
CA CYS A 125 8.72 11.77 17.22
C CYS A 125 9.71 12.92 17.02
N ARG A 126 10.96 12.66 16.67
CA ARG A 126 11.99 13.73 16.67
C ARG A 126 12.25 14.39 15.31
N LYS A 127 12.06 13.67 14.20
CA LYS A 127 12.40 14.19 12.86
C LYS A 127 11.25 14.23 11.85
N TRP A 128 10.16 13.52 12.09
CA TRP A 128 9.18 13.22 11.04
C TRP A 128 7.72 13.55 11.37
N ILE A 129 7.46 14.15 12.54
CA ILE A 129 6.07 14.50 12.90
C ILE A 129 5.48 15.53 11.93
N LEU A 130 6.25 16.52 11.47
CA LEU A 130 5.74 17.52 10.54
C LEU A 130 5.57 17.01 9.10
N PRO A 131 6.57 16.35 8.46
CA PRO A 131 6.38 15.89 7.10
C PRO A 131 5.58 14.60 7.00
N ALA A 132 5.60 13.72 8.02
CA ALA A 132 4.81 12.49 8.01
C ALA A 132 3.33 12.75 8.28
N ALA A 133 2.98 13.72 9.10
CA ALA A 133 1.59 14.17 9.24
C ALA A 133 1.06 14.77 7.92
N ALA A 134 1.88 15.52 7.20
CA ALA A 134 1.53 16.04 5.88
C ALA A 134 1.42 14.91 4.83
N ALA A 135 2.29 13.90 4.87
CA ALA A 135 2.25 12.75 3.97
C ALA A 135 1.09 11.78 4.31
N ALA A 136 0.76 11.60 5.59
CA ALA A 136 -0.36 10.77 6.03
C ALA A 136 -1.73 11.39 5.71
N ILE A 137 -1.78 12.72 5.53
CA ILE A 137 -2.99 13.43 5.05
C ILE A 137 -3.11 13.32 3.52
N LEU A 138 -2.00 13.04 2.82
CA LEU A 138 -1.95 12.90 1.36
C LEU A 138 -1.99 11.43 0.89
N ILE A 139 -1.95 10.44 1.80
CA ILE A 139 -2.09 9.01 1.55
C ILE A 139 -3.35 8.50 2.25
#